data_3e22055dee8e06d885bde5ddc74cd27c
#
_entry.id   3e22055dee8e06d885bde5ddc74cd27c
#
_cell.length_a   1.000
_cell.length_b   1.000
_cell.length_c   1.000
_cell.angle_alpha   90.00
_cell.angle_beta   90.00
_cell.angle_gamma   90.00
#
_symmetry.space_group_name_H-M   'P 1'
#
loop_
_entity.id
_entity.type
_entity.pdbx_description
1 polymer ?
#
loop_
_entity_poly.entity_id
_entity_poly.type
_entity_poly.pdbx_seq_one_letter_code
_entity_poly.pdbx_strand_id
1 'polypeptide(L)'
;MEKPIQEKTSQLIINKKNVLGSKYFLYPIFFFFFIVSAYTIGYLQGESSLSSDKEFSFSKIFISHKDDKAQALDFSLFWKTWDILGEKYVDAQDLDAKKIMYGAIEGMLESTNDPYTTFFDPDENREFEEDISGEFDGIGAELEMRNGFLTIVAPLNQSPAQKAGMRPGDIIIAVSGEDITGETLTSSVSKIRGLKGTEVTLTVVREGLGESLDIKIVRDTISVESVVLELQDEIAIVEIRQFGEKTIEEFQKIISELKKAQVKKVIIDLRNNPGGYLDVAIDMSNMFLTPHSLIVIEEDGKKQRKETFSRKVTETDFILSLPTVVLINRGSASASEIFAGALQYHRKDVVIVGEKSFGKGSVQELVPLPQNTSAKITVARWLTPAGDQIDTKGIEPEIKVEMTEEDYKEEKDPQLDKALEIIREK
;
A
#
# COMPACT_ATOMS: atom_id res chain seq x y z
N MET A 1 26.11 -21.90 -76.50
CA MET A 1 27.39 -22.55 -76.79
C MET A 1 27.89 -23.18 -75.54
N GLU A 2 27.57 -24.37 -75.45
CA GLU A 2 28.39 -25.60 -75.53
C GLU A 2 29.04 -25.96 -74.23
N LYS A 3 28.52 -27.04 -73.73
CA LYS A 3 29.20 -28.10 -72.93
C LYS A 3 30.45 -28.58 -73.72
N PRO A 4 31.33 -29.44 -73.27
CA PRO A 4 31.06 -30.69 -72.50
C PRO A 4 32.16 -31.14 -71.53
N ILE A 5 31.88 -32.06 -70.62
CA ILE A 5 32.02 -33.55 -70.72
C ILE A 5 33.35 -34.09 -70.19
N GLN A 6 33.22 -34.96 -69.22
CA GLN A 6 33.78 -36.32 -69.05
C GLN A 6 35.22 -36.41 -68.47
N GLU A 7 35.62 -37.39 -67.83
CA GLU A 7 35.11 -38.66 -67.25
C GLU A 7 36.33 -39.37 -66.58
N LYS A 8 36.04 -40.21 -65.64
CA LYS A 8 36.74 -41.45 -65.24
C LYS A 8 38.26 -41.42 -64.90
N THR A 9 38.65 -41.95 -63.81
CA THR A 9 38.99 -43.36 -63.74
C THR A 9 39.33 -43.83 -62.35
N SER A 10 38.71 -44.92 -61.96
CA SER A 10 38.96 -45.87 -60.92
C SER A 10 40.38 -46.30 -60.76
N GLN A 11 40.82 -46.59 -59.54
CA GLN A 11 41.27 -47.92 -59.11
C GLN A 11 41.91 -47.86 -57.70
N LEU A 12 41.34 -48.63 -56.83
CA LEU A 12 41.94 -49.61 -55.86
C LEU A 12 43.41 -49.39 -55.45
N ILE A 13 43.62 -49.34 -54.15
CA ILE A 13 44.54 -50.25 -53.42
C ILE A 13 44.13 -50.32 -51.93
N ILE A 14 43.77 -51.41 -51.52
CA ILE A 14 43.75 -52.27 -50.34
C ILE A 14 44.61 -51.82 -49.13
N ASN A 15 43.95 -51.82 -47.99
CA ASN A 15 44.37 -52.40 -46.72
C ASN A 15 45.47 -51.73 -45.89
N LYS A 16 44.99 -51.08 -44.78
CA LYS A 16 45.66 -51.32 -43.49
C LYS A 16 44.61 -51.18 -42.36
N LYS A 17 44.28 -52.29 -41.74
CA LYS A 17 43.59 -52.34 -40.45
C LYS A 17 44.38 -51.50 -39.43
N ASN A 18 43.80 -50.43 -38.92
CA ASN A 18 44.22 -49.88 -37.67
C ASN A 18 43.10 -50.09 -36.64
N VAL A 19 43.39 -51.01 -35.75
CA VAL A 19 42.70 -51.29 -34.51
C VAL A 19 42.90 -50.10 -33.59
N LEU A 20 42.00 -49.10 -33.64
CA LEU A 20 41.93 -48.03 -32.68
C LEU A 20 40.47 -47.66 -32.39
N GLY A 21 39.67 -48.66 -32.10
CA GLY A 21 38.24 -48.52 -31.87
C GLY A 21 37.71 -49.00 -30.51
N SER A 22 38.55 -49.55 -29.66
CA SER A 22 38.07 -50.22 -28.43
C SER A 22 38.19 -49.44 -27.12
N LYS A 23 38.96 -48.38 -27.10
CA LYS A 23 39.13 -47.60 -25.84
C LYS A 23 38.11 -46.47 -25.66
N TYR A 24 37.55 -45.94 -26.72
CA TYR A 24 36.58 -44.84 -26.60
C TYR A 24 35.12 -45.30 -26.49
N PHE A 25 34.82 -46.52 -26.71
CA PHE A 25 33.47 -47.08 -26.57
C PHE A 25 33.09 -47.38 -25.11
N LEU A 26 34.05 -47.50 -24.24
CA LEU A 26 33.82 -47.77 -22.83
C LEU A 26 33.53 -46.46 -22.00
N TYR A 27 33.96 -45.29 -22.44
CA TYR A 27 33.74 -44.03 -21.74
C TYR A 27 32.26 -43.63 -21.62
N PRO A 28 31.42 -43.70 -22.66
CA PRO A 28 29.99 -43.37 -22.53
C PRO A 28 29.24 -44.37 -21.61
N ILE A 29 29.67 -45.62 -21.57
CA ILE A 29 29.07 -46.65 -20.71
C ILE A 29 29.42 -46.36 -19.24
N PHE A 30 30.68 -46.02 -18.95
CA PHE A 30 31.08 -45.58 -17.60
C PHE A 30 30.42 -44.28 -17.16
N PHE A 31 30.26 -43.32 -18.07
CA PHE A 31 29.58 -42.07 -17.79
C PHE A 31 28.08 -42.26 -17.56
N PHE A 32 27.44 -43.16 -18.30
CA PHE A 32 26.05 -43.53 -18.09
C PHE A 32 25.85 -44.26 -16.73
N PHE A 33 26.75 -45.16 -16.38
CA PHE A 33 26.74 -45.83 -15.06
C PHE A 33 26.94 -44.81 -13.92
N PHE A 34 27.79 -43.82 -14.10
CA PHE A 34 28.03 -42.80 -13.10
C PHE A 34 26.80 -41.89 -12.90
N ILE A 35 26.11 -41.52 -13.99
CA ILE A 35 24.86 -40.79 -13.93
C ILE A 35 23.74 -41.56 -13.27
N VAL A 36 23.60 -42.84 -13.65
CA VAL A 36 22.61 -43.74 -13.05
C VAL A 36 22.91 -44.01 -11.55
N SER A 37 24.17 -44.16 -11.20
CA SER A 37 24.58 -44.32 -9.78
C SER A 37 24.36 -43.03 -8.98
N ALA A 38 24.68 -41.86 -9.53
CA ALA A 38 24.41 -40.57 -8.90
C ALA A 38 22.90 -40.34 -8.75
N TYR A 39 22.10 -40.69 -9.75
CA TYR A 39 20.65 -40.61 -9.71
C TYR A 39 20.04 -41.59 -8.68
N THR A 40 20.51 -42.83 -8.64
CA THR A 40 20.01 -43.82 -7.67
C THR A 40 20.43 -43.49 -6.24
N ILE A 41 21.65 -42.94 -6.03
CA ILE A 41 22.08 -42.47 -4.70
C ILE A 41 21.27 -41.26 -4.29
N GLY A 42 21.04 -40.28 -5.19
CA GLY A 42 20.18 -39.12 -4.95
C GLY A 42 18.72 -39.52 -4.68
N TYR A 43 18.20 -40.49 -5.43
CA TYR A 43 16.85 -41.02 -5.24
C TYR A 43 16.68 -41.74 -3.91
N LEU A 44 17.64 -42.67 -3.58
CA LEU A 44 17.64 -43.38 -2.30
C LEU A 44 17.88 -42.46 -1.09
N GLN A 45 18.68 -41.40 -1.23
CA GLN A 45 18.81 -40.37 -0.20
C GLN A 45 17.56 -39.48 -0.11
N GLY A 46 16.90 -39.21 -1.22
CA GLY A 46 15.62 -38.48 -1.26
C GLY A 46 14.48 -39.27 -0.62
N GLU A 47 14.40 -40.60 -0.89
CA GLU A 47 13.37 -41.47 -0.31
C GLU A 47 13.60 -41.74 1.19
N SER A 48 14.87 -41.83 1.62
CA SER A 48 15.19 -41.95 3.04
C SER A 48 14.96 -40.69 3.86
N SER A 49 14.81 -39.51 3.18
CA SER A 49 14.40 -38.27 3.83
C SER A 49 12.87 -38.07 3.87
N LEU A 50 12.11 -38.91 3.13
CA LEU A 50 10.64 -38.90 3.13
C LEU A 50 9.99 -39.96 4.04
N SER A 51 10.75 -40.91 4.58
CA SER A 51 10.25 -41.97 5.44
C SER A 51 10.97 -42.08 6.80
N SER A 52 11.20 -40.94 7.40
CA SER A 52 11.57 -40.87 8.81
C SER A 52 10.64 -39.85 9.44
N ASP A 53 9.83 -40.25 10.39
CA ASP A 53 9.27 -39.44 11.46
C ASP A 53 10.42 -38.71 12.18
N LYS A 54 11.06 -37.79 11.49
CA LYS A 54 11.88 -36.76 12.11
C LYS A 54 10.89 -35.70 12.54
N GLU A 55 10.57 -35.72 13.82
CA GLU A 55 10.17 -34.51 14.53
C GLU A 55 10.92 -33.34 13.88
N PHE A 56 10.17 -32.49 13.21
CA PHE A 56 10.73 -31.30 12.58
C PHE A 56 11.16 -30.38 13.71
N SER A 57 12.40 -30.60 14.18
CA SER A 57 12.96 -29.81 15.27
C SER A 57 13.26 -28.42 14.79
N PHE A 58 12.35 -27.52 15.00
CA PHE A 58 12.47 -26.06 14.77
C PHE A 58 13.69 -25.45 15.49
N SER A 59 14.24 -26.12 16.49
CA SER A 59 15.47 -25.69 17.18
C SER A 59 16.69 -25.54 16.26
N LYS A 60 16.70 -26.17 15.08
CA LYS A 60 17.80 -26.02 14.10
C LYS A 60 17.65 -24.79 13.16
N ILE A 61 16.46 -24.25 13.01
CA ILE A 61 16.22 -23.09 12.13
C ILE A 61 16.60 -21.77 12.84
N PHE A 62 16.48 -21.73 14.16
CA PHE A 62 16.81 -20.53 14.94
C PHE A 62 18.29 -20.33 15.27
N ILE A 63 19.18 -21.28 14.89
CA ILE A 63 20.64 -21.17 15.18
C ILE A 63 21.40 -20.33 14.12
N SER A 64 20.76 -19.87 13.06
CA SER A 64 21.43 -19.16 11.96
C SER A 64 21.60 -17.64 12.17
N HIS A 65 21.10 -17.06 13.27
CA HIS A 65 21.33 -15.65 13.61
C HIS A 65 22.18 -15.58 14.89
N LYS A 66 23.43 -16.01 14.81
CA LYS A 66 24.43 -15.78 15.85
C LYS A 66 25.21 -14.50 15.58
N ASP A 67 24.70 -13.40 16.10
CA ASP A 67 25.60 -12.39 16.65
C ASP A 67 25.87 -12.74 18.12
N ASP A 68 27.14 -12.81 18.49
CA ASP A 68 27.68 -13.36 19.76
C ASP A 68 27.28 -12.61 21.05
N LYS A 69 26.16 -11.84 21.06
CA LYS A 69 25.72 -11.05 22.21
C LYS A 69 24.25 -11.22 22.61
N ALA A 70 23.46 -12.00 21.87
CA ALA A 70 22.11 -12.32 22.33
C ALA A 70 22.24 -13.49 23.34
N GLN A 71 21.89 -13.25 24.62
CA GLN A 71 21.53 -14.33 25.53
C GLN A 71 20.52 -15.19 24.78
N ALA A 72 20.84 -16.48 24.60
CA ALA A 72 19.97 -17.42 23.88
C ALA A 72 18.64 -17.46 24.63
N LEU A 73 17.60 -16.81 24.06
CA LEU A 73 16.27 -16.88 24.60
C LEU A 73 15.80 -18.33 24.55
N ASP A 74 15.32 -18.85 25.67
CA ASP A 74 14.77 -20.19 25.73
C ASP A 74 13.31 -20.17 25.21
N PHE A 75 13.11 -20.63 23.98
CA PHE A 75 11.79 -20.76 23.38
C PHE A 75 11.00 -22.00 23.87
N SER A 76 11.51 -22.75 24.81
CA SER A 76 10.81 -23.94 25.33
C SER A 76 9.44 -23.62 25.93
N LEU A 77 9.29 -22.48 26.58
CA LEU A 77 8.00 -22.02 27.09
C LEU A 77 6.99 -21.76 25.98
N PHE A 78 7.42 -21.15 24.87
CA PHE A 78 6.58 -20.89 23.71
C PHE A 78 6.05 -22.21 23.13
N TRP A 79 6.95 -23.14 22.86
CA TRP A 79 6.56 -24.44 22.29
C TRP A 79 5.70 -25.28 23.22
N LYS A 80 6.00 -25.27 24.52
CA LYS A 80 5.17 -25.95 25.52
C LYS A 80 3.75 -25.35 25.58
N THR A 81 3.61 -24.03 25.43
CA THR A 81 2.30 -23.38 25.38
C THR A 81 1.55 -23.77 24.13
N TRP A 82 2.24 -23.82 22.97
CA TRP A 82 1.69 -24.29 21.71
C TRP A 82 1.12 -25.71 21.83
N ASP A 83 1.92 -26.64 22.38
CA ASP A 83 1.53 -28.03 22.56
C ASP A 83 0.33 -28.16 23.51
N ILE A 84 0.33 -27.43 24.63
CA ILE A 84 -0.78 -27.41 25.59
C ILE A 84 -2.06 -26.86 24.95
N LEU A 85 -1.96 -25.84 24.11
CA LEU A 85 -3.09 -25.30 23.38
C LEU A 85 -3.71 -26.38 22.48
N GLY A 86 -2.91 -27.05 21.68
CA GLY A 86 -3.38 -28.13 20.81
C GLY A 86 -3.93 -29.35 21.57
N GLU A 87 -3.42 -29.62 22.79
CA GLU A 87 -3.89 -30.76 23.61
C GLU A 87 -5.14 -30.46 24.42
N LYS A 88 -5.29 -29.22 24.93
CA LYS A 88 -6.26 -28.92 25.98
C LYS A 88 -7.39 -27.96 25.56
N TYR A 89 -7.24 -27.27 24.43
CA TYR A 89 -8.31 -26.37 23.98
C TYR A 89 -9.55 -27.20 23.57
N VAL A 90 -10.73 -26.77 24.01
CA VAL A 90 -11.97 -27.51 23.78
C VAL A 90 -12.27 -27.75 22.30
N ASP A 91 -11.97 -26.75 21.46
CA ASP A 91 -12.17 -26.81 20.01
C ASP A 91 -10.81 -26.90 19.28
N ALA A 92 -9.88 -27.73 19.79
CA ALA A 92 -8.53 -27.86 19.26
C ALA A 92 -8.49 -28.32 17.78
N GLN A 93 -9.51 -29.05 17.34
CA GLN A 93 -9.68 -29.47 15.94
C GLN A 93 -9.96 -28.32 14.96
N ASP A 94 -10.43 -27.19 15.46
CA ASP A 94 -10.75 -25.99 14.65
C ASP A 94 -9.61 -24.96 14.68
N LEU A 95 -8.53 -25.26 15.38
CA LEU A 95 -7.35 -24.40 15.45
C LEU A 95 -6.62 -24.36 14.12
N ASP A 96 -6.44 -23.15 13.59
CA ASP A 96 -5.58 -22.88 12.45
C ASP A 96 -4.17 -22.53 12.94
N ALA A 97 -3.21 -23.44 12.72
CA ALA A 97 -1.83 -23.23 13.11
C ALA A 97 -1.19 -21.99 12.48
N LYS A 98 -1.65 -21.58 11.28
CA LYS A 98 -1.16 -20.38 10.59
C LYS A 98 -1.65 -19.12 11.29
N LYS A 99 -2.93 -19.07 11.68
CA LYS A 99 -3.49 -17.95 12.45
C LYS A 99 -2.82 -17.81 13.82
N ILE A 100 -2.53 -18.93 14.50
CA ILE A 100 -1.82 -18.91 15.79
C ILE A 100 -0.41 -18.34 15.60
N MET A 101 0.29 -18.74 14.54
CA MET A 101 1.62 -18.21 14.21
C MET A 101 1.57 -16.70 13.93
N TYR A 102 0.59 -16.25 13.18
CA TYR A 102 0.43 -14.81 12.89
C TYR A 102 0.11 -14.01 14.16
N GLY A 103 -0.81 -14.48 15.00
CA GLY A 103 -1.08 -13.86 16.30
C GLY A 103 0.11 -13.81 17.22
N ALA A 104 1.00 -14.81 17.18
CA ALA A 104 2.25 -14.79 17.94
C ALA A 104 3.25 -13.72 17.43
N ILE A 105 3.34 -13.54 16.11
CA ILE A 105 4.17 -12.49 15.49
C ILE A 105 3.59 -11.10 15.80
N GLU A 106 2.28 -10.94 15.68
CA GLU A 106 1.55 -9.72 16.03
C GLU A 106 1.81 -9.33 17.48
N GLY A 107 1.58 -10.24 18.45
CA GLY A 107 1.85 -9.99 19.86
C GLY A 107 3.32 -9.66 20.17
N MET A 108 4.27 -10.20 19.39
CA MET A 108 5.68 -9.81 19.49
C MET A 108 5.89 -8.36 19.10
N LEU A 109 5.28 -7.89 18.01
CA LEU A 109 5.39 -6.50 17.58
C LEU A 109 4.61 -5.55 18.51
N GLU A 110 3.43 -5.94 18.97
CA GLU A 110 2.65 -5.18 19.97
C GLU A 110 3.42 -4.96 21.28
N SER A 111 4.33 -5.87 21.65
CA SER A 111 5.16 -5.73 22.84
C SER A 111 6.10 -4.52 22.82
N THR A 112 6.28 -3.88 21.66
CA THR A 112 7.01 -2.61 21.53
C THR A 112 6.27 -1.44 22.16
N ASN A 113 4.96 -1.55 22.41
CA ASN A 113 4.04 -0.50 22.84
C ASN A 113 4.00 0.70 21.88
N ASP A 114 4.36 0.48 20.62
CA ASP A 114 4.21 1.43 19.54
C ASP A 114 2.96 1.09 18.70
N PRO A 115 1.93 1.94 18.69
CA PRO A 115 0.67 1.64 18.00
C PRO A 115 0.82 1.62 16.46
N TYR A 116 1.96 2.04 15.95
CA TYR A 116 2.24 2.07 14.51
C TYR A 116 3.09 0.89 14.03
N THR A 117 3.71 0.15 14.97
CA THR A 117 4.46 -1.08 14.67
C THR A 117 3.52 -2.26 14.74
N THR A 118 3.24 -2.88 13.58
CA THR A 118 2.26 -3.97 13.46
C THR A 118 2.69 -5.00 12.41
N PHE A 119 2.13 -6.18 12.50
CA PHE A 119 2.23 -7.23 11.50
C PHE A 119 1.00 -7.15 10.58
N PHE A 120 1.20 -7.40 9.32
CA PHE A 120 0.13 -7.59 8.36
C PHE A 120 0.13 -9.03 7.85
N ASP A 121 -0.96 -9.71 8.02
CA ASP A 121 -1.20 -10.99 7.35
C ASP A 121 -1.40 -10.75 5.82
N PRO A 122 -1.55 -11.82 4.99
CA PRO A 122 -1.67 -11.62 3.54
C PRO A 122 -2.88 -10.79 3.10
N ASP A 123 -3.98 -10.84 3.84
CA ASP A 123 -5.18 -10.07 3.51
C ASP A 123 -5.02 -8.62 3.94
N GLU A 124 -4.54 -8.39 5.15
CA GLU A 124 -4.23 -7.05 5.67
C GLU A 124 -3.13 -6.35 4.85
N ASN A 125 -2.10 -7.11 4.42
CA ASN A 125 -1.04 -6.57 3.56
C ASN A 125 -1.60 -6.10 2.21
N ARG A 126 -2.47 -6.91 1.61
CA ARG A 126 -3.15 -6.54 0.37
C ARG A 126 -4.02 -5.30 0.56
N GLU A 127 -4.83 -5.24 1.62
CA GLU A 127 -5.68 -4.08 1.91
C GLU A 127 -4.84 -2.81 2.12
N PHE A 128 -3.72 -2.93 2.82
CA PHE A 128 -2.80 -1.81 3.02
C PHE A 128 -2.17 -1.32 1.71
N GLU A 129 -1.74 -2.25 0.84
CA GLU A 129 -1.21 -1.92 -0.49
C GLU A 129 -2.27 -1.26 -1.39
N GLU A 130 -3.51 -1.78 -1.37
CA GLU A 130 -4.66 -1.20 -2.06
C GLU A 130 -4.96 0.22 -1.57
N ASP A 131 -4.98 0.42 -0.27
CA ASP A 131 -5.28 1.72 0.34
C ASP A 131 -4.22 2.79 -0.03
N ILE A 132 -2.94 2.42 -0.04
CA ILE A 132 -1.87 3.37 -0.39
C ILE A 132 -1.75 3.61 -1.89
N SER A 133 -1.99 2.58 -2.72
CA SER A 133 -1.97 2.74 -4.18
C SER A 133 -3.16 3.57 -4.69
N GLY A 134 -4.24 3.67 -3.92
CA GLY A 134 -5.52 4.23 -4.34
C GLY A 134 -6.23 3.34 -5.37
N GLU A 135 -5.80 2.09 -5.51
CA GLU A 135 -6.43 1.08 -6.37
C GLU A 135 -6.85 -0.13 -5.55
N PHE A 136 -8.08 -0.52 -5.66
CA PHE A 136 -8.59 -1.72 -5.02
C PHE A 136 -9.55 -2.48 -5.95
N ASP A 137 -9.63 -3.77 -5.78
CA ASP A 137 -10.55 -4.60 -6.54
C ASP A 137 -11.91 -4.65 -5.85
N GLY A 138 -12.96 -4.22 -6.57
CA GLY A 138 -14.30 -4.15 -6.00
C GLY A 138 -15.37 -3.70 -6.98
N ILE A 139 -16.47 -3.17 -6.43
CA ILE A 139 -17.61 -2.70 -7.21
C ILE A 139 -17.55 -1.22 -7.59
N GLY A 140 -16.76 -0.40 -6.86
CA GLY A 140 -16.68 1.04 -7.08
C GLY A 140 -17.94 1.78 -6.69
N ALA A 141 -18.22 1.82 -5.41
CA ALA A 141 -19.28 2.60 -4.82
C ALA A 141 -18.85 3.15 -3.45
N GLU A 142 -19.30 4.33 -3.13
CA GLU A 142 -19.19 4.90 -1.79
C GLU A 142 -20.30 4.32 -0.92
N LEU A 143 -19.91 3.85 0.27
CA LEU A 143 -20.75 3.11 1.19
C LEU A 143 -20.73 3.76 2.57
N GLU A 144 -21.88 3.77 3.25
CA GLU A 144 -21.97 4.22 4.63
C GLU A 144 -22.99 3.38 5.42
N MET A 145 -22.91 3.45 6.74
CA MET A 145 -23.93 2.89 7.62
C MET A 145 -25.00 3.94 7.91
N ARG A 146 -26.22 3.73 7.39
CA ARG A 146 -27.41 4.56 7.70
C ARG A 146 -28.44 3.76 8.50
N ASN A 147 -28.79 4.25 9.65
CA ASN A 147 -29.80 3.59 10.53
C ASN A 147 -29.51 2.10 10.78
N GLY A 148 -28.21 1.72 10.83
CA GLY A 148 -27.79 0.34 11.05
C GLY A 148 -27.77 -0.55 9.81
N PHE A 149 -27.95 0.02 8.61
CA PHE A 149 -27.90 -0.69 7.34
C PHE A 149 -26.81 -0.14 6.41
N LEU A 150 -26.14 -1.03 5.71
CA LEU A 150 -25.17 -0.66 4.68
C LEU A 150 -25.91 -0.03 3.49
N THR A 151 -25.56 1.21 3.18
CA THR A 151 -26.27 2.01 2.16
C THR A 151 -25.29 2.55 1.12
N ILE A 152 -25.68 2.51 -0.16
CA ILE A 152 -24.95 3.17 -1.24
C ILE A 152 -25.14 4.68 -1.12
N VAL A 153 -24.06 5.42 -0.87
CA VAL A 153 -24.06 6.89 -0.96
C VAL A 153 -24.10 7.28 -2.43
N ALA A 154 -23.12 6.76 -3.21
CA ALA A 154 -23.08 6.93 -4.66
C ALA A 154 -22.24 5.83 -5.33
N PRO A 155 -22.64 5.29 -6.49
CA PRO A 155 -21.72 4.54 -7.33
C PRO A 155 -20.73 5.51 -7.97
N LEU A 156 -19.42 5.13 -8.00
CA LEU A 156 -18.39 5.91 -8.66
C LEU A 156 -18.63 5.97 -10.17
N ASN A 157 -18.21 7.05 -10.79
CA ASN A 157 -18.39 7.23 -12.23
C ASN A 157 -17.68 6.12 -13.03
N GLN A 158 -18.35 5.56 -14.02
CA GLN A 158 -17.89 4.45 -14.86
C GLN A 158 -17.53 3.15 -14.12
N SER A 159 -17.86 3.04 -12.84
CA SER A 159 -17.60 1.86 -12.03
C SER A 159 -18.46 0.65 -12.42
N PRO A 160 -18.08 -0.57 -11.99
CA PRO A 160 -18.94 -1.75 -12.09
C PRO A 160 -20.31 -1.57 -11.44
N ALA A 161 -20.37 -0.94 -10.26
CA ALA A 161 -21.61 -0.66 -9.56
C ALA A 161 -22.55 0.22 -10.39
N GLN A 162 -22.03 1.31 -10.98
CA GLN A 162 -22.83 2.19 -11.84
C GLN A 162 -23.34 1.44 -13.07
N LYS A 163 -22.46 0.68 -13.74
CA LYS A 163 -22.81 -0.12 -14.94
C LYS A 163 -23.87 -1.18 -14.64
N ALA A 164 -23.84 -1.76 -13.44
CA ALA A 164 -24.82 -2.75 -12.99
C ALA A 164 -26.15 -2.11 -12.54
N GLY A 165 -26.25 -0.78 -12.49
CA GLY A 165 -27.47 -0.07 -12.16
C GLY A 165 -27.73 0.12 -10.66
N MET A 166 -26.68 0.08 -9.84
CA MET A 166 -26.73 0.55 -8.44
C MET A 166 -27.08 2.04 -8.40
N ARG A 167 -27.81 2.45 -7.37
CA ARG A 167 -28.28 3.84 -7.22
C ARG A 167 -28.00 4.37 -5.81
N PRO A 168 -27.84 5.69 -5.66
CA PRO A 168 -27.83 6.31 -4.35
C PRO A 168 -29.07 5.92 -3.55
N GLY A 169 -28.87 5.60 -2.27
CA GLY A 169 -29.94 5.17 -1.37
C GLY A 169 -30.30 3.68 -1.41
N ASP A 170 -29.68 2.86 -2.28
CA ASP A 170 -29.82 1.40 -2.24
C ASP A 170 -29.31 0.86 -0.91
N ILE A 171 -30.12 0.14 -0.18
CA ILE A 171 -29.76 -0.52 1.08
C ILE A 171 -29.37 -1.95 0.78
N ILE A 172 -28.13 -2.35 1.08
CA ILE A 172 -27.60 -3.69 0.88
C ILE A 172 -27.95 -4.55 2.10
N ILE A 173 -28.70 -5.62 1.90
CA ILE A 173 -29.13 -6.52 2.97
C ILE A 173 -28.44 -7.89 2.92
N ALA A 174 -27.92 -8.30 1.74
CA ALA A 174 -27.15 -9.53 1.62
C ALA A 174 -26.07 -9.42 0.54
N VAL A 175 -24.98 -10.16 0.71
CA VAL A 175 -23.86 -10.30 -0.22
C VAL A 175 -23.72 -11.77 -0.59
N SER A 176 -23.87 -12.10 -1.88
CA SER A 176 -23.83 -13.48 -2.40
C SER A 176 -24.73 -14.47 -1.65
N GLY A 177 -25.90 -13.96 -1.19
CA GLY A 177 -26.90 -14.73 -0.45
C GLY A 177 -26.66 -14.82 1.06
N GLU A 178 -25.57 -14.25 1.58
CA GLU A 178 -25.30 -14.13 3.02
C GLU A 178 -25.89 -12.82 3.55
N ASP A 179 -26.74 -12.91 4.58
CA ASP A 179 -27.32 -11.74 5.25
C ASP A 179 -26.23 -10.96 5.99
N ILE A 180 -26.13 -9.66 5.73
CA ILE A 180 -25.17 -8.75 6.36
C ILE A 180 -25.84 -7.73 7.30
N THR A 181 -27.13 -7.90 7.60
CA THR A 181 -27.84 -6.97 8.47
C THR A 181 -27.27 -7.01 9.89
N GLY A 182 -26.91 -5.84 10.41
CA GLY A 182 -26.32 -5.72 11.75
C GLY A 182 -24.79 -5.93 11.79
N GLU A 183 -24.14 -6.19 10.65
CA GLU A 183 -22.68 -6.21 10.58
C GLU A 183 -22.09 -4.79 10.60
N THR A 184 -20.78 -4.71 10.87
CA THR A 184 -20.03 -3.46 10.76
C THR A 184 -19.75 -3.10 9.29
N LEU A 185 -19.48 -1.82 9.02
CA LEU A 185 -19.08 -1.36 7.68
C LEU A 185 -17.90 -2.18 7.13
N THR A 186 -16.85 -2.34 7.93
CA THR A 186 -15.63 -3.06 7.53
C THR A 186 -15.93 -4.52 7.17
N SER A 187 -16.70 -5.24 8.01
CA SER A 187 -17.09 -6.64 7.74
C SER A 187 -17.87 -6.76 6.42
N SER A 188 -18.84 -5.89 6.20
CA SER A 188 -19.67 -5.92 5.00
C SER A 188 -18.89 -5.55 3.75
N VAL A 189 -18.00 -4.55 3.84
CA VAL A 189 -17.13 -4.13 2.72
C VAL A 189 -16.16 -5.23 2.33
N SER A 190 -15.57 -5.96 3.30
CA SER A 190 -14.66 -7.07 2.99
C SER A 190 -15.33 -8.20 2.20
N LYS A 191 -16.64 -8.46 2.41
CA LYS A 191 -17.42 -9.42 1.63
C LYS A 191 -17.75 -8.92 0.21
N ILE A 192 -17.92 -7.60 0.05
CA ILE A 192 -18.19 -6.96 -1.25
C ILE A 192 -16.93 -6.88 -2.10
N ARG A 193 -15.77 -6.56 -1.51
CA ARG A 193 -14.45 -6.58 -2.17
C ARG A 193 -14.12 -7.99 -2.67
N GLY A 194 -13.12 -8.12 -3.52
CA GLY A 194 -12.62 -9.41 -4.01
C GLY A 194 -12.01 -9.27 -5.40
N LEU A 195 -11.31 -10.28 -5.85
CA LEU A 195 -10.47 -10.26 -7.05
C LEU A 195 -11.22 -9.75 -8.29
N LYS A 196 -10.57 -8.92 -9.07
CA LYS A 196 -11.00 -8.46 -10.40
C LYS A 196 -11.51 -9.62 -11.26
N GLY A 197 -12.62 -9.39 -11.94
CA GLY A 197 -13.25 -10.37 -12.83
C GLY A 197 -14.15 -11.39 -12.12
N THR A 198 -14.18 -11.42 -10.78
CA THR A 198 -15.14 -12.26 -10.04
C THR A 198 -16.49 -11.56 -9.92
N GLU A 199 -17.58 -12.33 -9.88
CA GLU A 199 -18.94 -11.81 -9.70
C GLU A 199 -19.32 -11.78 -8.22
N VAL A 200 -19.98 -10.70 -7.79
CA VAL A 200 -20.68 -10.60 -6.52
C VAL A 200 -22.16 -10.28 -6.80
N THR A 201 -23.05 -10.91 -6.04
CA THR A 201 -24.48 -10.59 -6.08
C THR A 201 -24.83 -9.80 -4.83
N LEU A 202 -25.36 -8.58 -5.01
CA LEU A 202 -25.85 -7.76 -3.92
C LEU A 202 -27.39 -7.79 -3.91
N THR A 203 -27.96 -8.24 -2.81
CA THR A 203 -29.40 -8.13 -2.58
C THR A 203 -29.69 -6.78 -1.95
N VAL A 204 -30.41 -5.92 -2.66
CA VAL A 204 -30.69 -4.55 -2.21
C VAL A 204 -32.17 -4.28 -2.04
N VAL A 205 -32.49 -3.41 -1.08
CA VAL A 205 -33.81 -2.79 -0.93
C VAL A 205 -33.70 -1.37 -1.49
N ARG A 206 -34.55 -1.05 -2.46
CA ARG A 206 -34.59 0.25 -3.14
C ARG A 206 -35.91 0.94 -2.88
N GLU A 207 -35.84 2.22 -2.55
CA GLU A 207 -37.04 3.02 -2.34
C GLU A 207 -37.98 2.99 -3.56
N GLY A 208 -39.24 2.80 -3.35
CA GLY A 208 -40.26 2.70 -4.40
C GLY A 208 -40.40 1.32 -5.05
N LEU A 209 -39.57 0.33 -4.69
CA LEU A 209 -39.76 -1.07 -5.07
C LEU A 209 -40.31 -1.82 -3.84
N GLY A 210 -41.38 -2.60 -4.02
CA GLY A 210 -41.96 -3.37 -2.93
C GLY A 210 -41.21 -4.65 -2.57
N GLU A 211 -40.21 -5.03 -3.34
CA GLU A 211 -39.44 -6.26 -3.20
C GLU A 211 -37.94 -5.96 -3.28
N SER A 212 -37.11 -6.83 -2.71
CA SER A 212 -35.64 -6.76 -2.85
C SER A 212 -35.22 -7.13 -4.28
N LEU A 213 -34.10 -6.57 -4.71
CA LEU A 213 -33.54 -6.75 -6.04
C LEU A 213 -32.13 -7.35 -5.94
N ASP A 214 -31.87 -8.43 -6.66
CA ASP A 214 -30.51 -8.98 -6.80
C ASP A 214 -29.79 -8.31 -7.95
N ILE A 215 -28.67 -7.64 -7.64
CA ILE A 215 -27.80 -6.99 -8.63
C ILE A 215 -26.48 -7.73 -8.70
N LYS A 216 -26.18 -8.29 -9.88
CA LYS A 216 -24.93 -8.96 -10.16
C LYS A 216 -23.90 -7.97 -10.67
N ILE A 217 -22.74 -7.94 -10.06
CA ILE A 217 -21.67 -7.01 -10.37
C ILE A 217 -20.38 -7.80 -10.57
N VAL A 218 -19.75 -7.62 -11.71
CA VAL A 218 -18.41 -8.15 -11.95
C VAL A 218 -17.40 -7.14 -11.40
N ARG A 219 -16.61 -7.55 -10.41
CA ARG A 219 -15.60 -6.70 -9.79
C ARG A 219 -14.54 -6.28 -10.80
N ASP A 220 -14.05 -5.07 -10.64
CA ASP A 220 -12.95 -4.53 -11.44
C ASP A 220 -12.00 -3.74 -10.53
N THR A 221 -10.84 -3.41 -11.03
CA THR A 221 -9.94 -2.49 -10.34
C THR A 221 -10.55 -1.10 -10.34
N ILE A 222 -10.76 -0.57 -9.16
CA ILE A 222 -11.26 0.79 -8.92
C ILE A 222 -10.09 1.68 -8.61
N SER A 223 -9.95 2.77 -9.32
CA SER A 223 -8.95 3.80 -9.04
C SER A 223 -9.65 5.02 -8.45
N VAL A 224 -9.21 5.43 -7.27
CA VAL A 224 -9.68 6.66 -6.61
C VAL A 224 -8.62 7.73 -6.84
N GLU A 225 -9.05 8.89 -7.35
CA GLU A 225 -8.15 10.03 -7.54
C GLU A 225 -7.63 10.52 -6.19
N SER A 226 -6.31 10.60 -6.07
CA SER A 226 -5.63 11.11 -4.88
C SER A 226 -5.59 12.65 -4.86
N VAL A 227 -5.79 13.28 -6.02
CA VAL A 227 -5.81 14.74 -6.17
C VAL A 227 -7.01 15.17 -6.99
N VAL A 228 -7.81 16.10 -6.45
CA VAL A 228 -9.01 16.61 -7.11
C VAL A 228 -8.89 18.12 -7.29
N LEU A 229 -9.28 18.63 -8.45
CA LEU A 229 -9.27 20.04 -8.80
C LEU A 229 -10.69 20.61 -8.88
N GLU A 230 -10.92 21.69 -8.17
CA GLU A 230 -12.05 22.59 -8.38
C GLU A 230 -11.53 23.95 -8.80
N LEU A 231 -12.17 24.55 -9.79
CA LEU A 231 -11.84 25.91 -10.26
C LEU A 231 -12.94 26.89 -9.88
N GLN A 232 -12.56 27.96 -9.20
CA GLN A 232 -13.44 29.03 -8.83
C GLN A 232 -12.82 30.36 -9.31
N ASP A 233 -13.26 30.86 -10.46
CA ASP A 233 -12.68 32.02 -11.15
C ASP A 233 -11.17 31.84 -11.41
N GLU A 234 -10.31 32.71 -10.83
CA GLU A 234 -8.85 32.64 -10.95
C GLU A 234 -8.20 31.82 -9.80
N ILE A 235 -8.98 31.18 -8.94
CA ILE A 235 -8.55 30.40 -7.79
C ILE A 235 -8.72 28.93 -8.10
N ALA A 236 -7.68 28.14 -7.88
CA ALA A 236 -7.77 26.68 -7.85
C ALA A 236 -7.87 26.18 -6.41
N ILE A 237 -8.80 25.30 -6.16
CA ILE A 237 -8.89 24.51 -4.93
C ILE A 237 -8.43 23.11 -5.31
N VAL A 238 -7.31 22.69 -4.75
CA VAL A 238 -6.69 21.38 -5.01
C VAL A 238 -6.75 20.55 -3.73
N GLU A 239 -7.69 19.63 -3.69
CA GLU A 239 -7.80 18.65 -2.61
C GLU A 239 -6.78 17.54 -2.84
N ILE A 240 -5.90 17.28 -1.87
CA ILE A 240 -5.01 16.14 -1.86
C ILE A 240 -5.54 15.18 -0.79
N ARG A 241 -6.15 14.09 -1.24
CA ARG A 241 -6.79 13.10 -0.37
C ARG A 241 -5.78 12.16 0.28
N GLN A 242 -4.66 11.90 -0.41
CA GLN A 242 -3.61 11.01 0.04
C GLN A 242 -2.30 11.29 -0.68
N PHE A 243 -1.16 10.95 -0.06
CA PHE A 243 0.16 10.94 -0.69
C PHE A 243 0.48 9.53 -1.20
N GLY A 244 -0.28 9.05 -2.18
CA GLY A 244 -0.18 7.73 -2.81
C GLY A 244 0.71 7.72 -4.05
N GLU A 245 0.83 6.55 -4.68
CA GLU A 245 1.71 6.34 -5.84
C GLU A 245 1.39 7.25 -7.03
N LYS A 246 0.12 7.56 -7.26
CA LYS A 246 -0.35 8.36 -8.39
C LYS A 246 -0.36 9.87 -8.13
N THR A 247 -0.23 10.29 -6.90
CA THR A 247 -0.40 11.70 -6.48
C THR A 247 0.46 12.66 -7.28
N ILE A 248 1.72 12.32 -7.52
CA ILE A 248 2.63 13.20 -8.29
C ILE A 248 2.19 13.32 -9.74
N GLU A 249 1.84 12.20 -10.39
CA GLU A 249 1.38 12.20 -11.78
C GLU A 249 0.06 12.99 -11.93
N GLU A 250 -0.90 12.76 -11.03
CA GLU A 250 -2.18 13.46 -11.01
C GLU A 250 -2.00 14.97 -10.78
N PHE A 251 -1.15 15.35 -9.81
CA PHE A 251 -0.85 16.74 -9.54
C PHE A 251 -0.15 17.43 -10.72
N GLN A 252 0.75 16.74 -11.45
CA GLN A 252 1.38 17.28 -12.66
C GLN A 252 0.35 17.55 -13.78
N LYS A 253 -0.66 16.69 -13.93
CA LYS A 253 -1.78 16.92 -14.85
C LYS A 253 -2.54 18.18 -14.44
N ILE A 254 -2.83 18.31 -13.15
CA ILE A 254 -3.49 19.50 -12.59
C ILE A 254 -2.66 20.76 -12.85
N ILE A 255 -1.36 20.78 -12.63
CA ILE A 255 -0.51 21.95 -12.97
C ILE A 255 -0.70 22.37 -14.44
N SER A 256 -0.81 21.40 -15.34
CA SER A 256 -1.05 21.69 -16.76
C SER A 256 -2.42 22.32 -17.01
N GLU A 257 -3.44 21.91 -16.27
CA GLU A 257 -4.78 22.48 -16.31
C GLU A 257 -4.82 23.88 -15.72
N LEU A 258 -4.17 24.11 -14.57
CA LEU A 258 -4.04 25.43 -13.95
C LEU A 258 -3.40 26.45 -14.88
N LYS A 259 -2.35 26.06 -15.62
CA LYS A 259 -1.71 26.91 -16.63
C LYS A 259 -2.67 27.26 -17.76
N LYS A 260 -3.44 26.28 -18.28
CA LYS A 260 -4.45 26.52 -19.34
C LYS A 260 -5.58 27.43 -18.86
N ALA A 261 -6.04 27.25 -17.63
CA ALA A 261 -7.09 28.05 -17.01
C ALA A 261 -6.58 29.43 -16.56
N GLN A 262 -5.29 29.73 -16.69
CA GLN A 262 -4.66 30.98 -16.25
C GLN A 262 -4.92 31.30 -14.77
N VAL A 263 -4.92 30.26 -13.93
CA VAL A 263 -5.07 30.34 -12.48
C VAL A 263 -3.99 31.27 -11.90
N LYS A 264 -4.37 32.11 -10.95
CA LYS A 264 -3.46 33.07 -10.30
C LYS A 264 -3.21 32.75 -8.82
N LYS A 265 -4.02 31.91 -8.21
CA LYS A 265 -4.01 31.62 -6.77
C LYS A 265 -4.40 30.19 -6.53
N VAL A 266 -3.86 29.57 -5.47
CA VAL A 266 -4.15 28.17 -5.16
C VAL A 266 -4.46 27.99 -3.67
N ILE A 267 -5.48 27.18 -3.39
CA ILE A 267 -5.76 26.61 -2.08
C ILE A 267 -5.42 25.13 -2.16
N ILE A 268 -4.55 24.64 -1.28
CA ILE A 268 -4.24 23.21 -1.12
C ILE A 268 -5.04 22.71 0.07
N ASP A 269 -5.96 21.80 -0.16
CA ASP A 269 -6.77 21.19 0.88
C ASP A 269 -6.17 19.84 1.29
N LEU A 270 -5.68 19.77 2.53
CA LEU A 270 -5.12 18.56 3.17
C LEU A 270 -6.03 18.06 4.28
N ARG A 271 -7.22 18.60 4.42
CA ARG A 271 -8.15 18.13 5.46
C ARG A 271 -8.49 16.66 5.24
N ASN A 272 -8.57 15.91 6.33
CA ASN A 272 -8.83 14.45 6.33
C ASN A 272 -7.81 13.60 5.53
N ASN A 273 -6.66 14.17 5.19
CA ASN A 273 -5.59 13.44 4.51
C ASN A 273 -4.68 12.74 5.54
N PRO A 274 -4.74 11.39 5.69
CA PRO A 274 -3.99 10.66 6.71
C PRO A 274 -2.48 10.59 6.42
N GLY A 275 -2.04 11.13 5.29
CA GLY A 275 -0.66 11.06 4.81
C GLY A 275 -0.46 10.10 3.66
N GLY A 276 0.55 9.26 3.75
CA GLY A 276 0.97 8.31 2.73
C GLY A 276 2.49 8.19 2.68
N TYR A 277 3.05 8.03 1.48
CA TYR A 277 4.48 7.87 1.28
C TYR A 277 5.28 9.15 1.57
N LEU A 278 6.37 9.00 2.33
CA LEU A 278 7.31 10.09 2.64
C LEU A 278 7.91 10.70 1.36
N ASP A 279 8.32 9.85 0.42
CA ASP A 279 8.93 10.31 -0.83
C ASP A 279 7.95 11.14 -1.69
N VAL A 280 6.66 10.80 -1.65
CA VAL A 280 5.61 11.58 -2.34
C VAL A 280 5.43 12.96 -1.69
N ALA A 281 5.46 13.05 -0.36
CA ALA A 281 5.43 14.34 0.34
C ALA A 281 6.67 15.20 0.02
N ILE A 282 7.85 14.57 -0.09
CA ILE A 282 9.09 15.23 -0.49
C ILE A 282 8.97 15.75 -1.95
N ASP A 283 8.46 14.93 -2.86
CA ASP A 283 8.30 15.29 -4.27
C ASP A 283 7.24 16.40 -4.46
N MET A 284 6.16 16.36 -3.71
CA MET A 284 5.20 17.48 -3.65
C MET A 284 5.87 18.74 -3.12
N SER A 285 6.63 18.64 -2.03
CA SER A 285 7.33 19.78 -1.43
C SER A 285 8.34 20.41 -2.41
N ASN A 286 9.00 19.60 -3.24
CA ASN A 286 9.91 20.07 -4.29
C ASN A 286 9.23 21.02 -5.28
N MET A 287 7.91 20.88 -5.49
CA MET A 287 7.15 21.74 -6.42
C MET A 287 6.80 23.11 -5.83
N PHE A 288 6.73 23.20 -4.49
CA PHE A 288 6.30 24.38 -3.76
C PHE A 288 7.46 25.12 -3.06
N LEU A 289 8.65 24.59 -3.07
CA LEU A 289 9.82 25.15 -2.37
C LEU A 289 10.94 25.50 -3.35
N THR A 290 11.69 26.53 -3.00
CA THR A 290 12.94 26.84 -3.71
C THR A 290 13.96 25.74 -3.51
N PRO A 291 14.81 25.43 -4.51
CA PRO A 291 15.86 24.43 -4.35
C PRO A 291 16.74 24.66 -3.12
N HIS A 292 17.17 23.58 -2.47
CA HIS A 292 17.97 23.56 -1.24
C HIS A 292 17.22 24.01 0.03
N SER A 293 15.90 24.11 0.03
CA SER A 293 15.12 24.25 1.25
C SER A 293 15.06 22.92 2.00
N LEU A 294 15.30 22.92 3.30
CA LEU A 294 15.18 21.73 4.13
C LEU A 294 13.68 21.34 4.24
N ILE A 295 13.34 20.11 3.87
CA ILE A 295 11.94 19.64 3.90
C ILE A 295 11.66 18.94 5.22
N VAL A 296 12.50 17.98 5.58
CA VAL A 296 12.29 17.11 6.74
C VAL A 296 13.63 16.61 7.29
N ILE A 297 13.67 16.37 8.59
CA ILE A 297 14.79 15.72 9.27
C ILE A 297 14.27 14.39 9.84
N GLU A 298 14.88 13.29 9.44
CA GLU A 298 14.65 11.96 10.00
C GLU A 298 15.67 11.69 11.11
N GLU A 299 15.25 11.33 12.31
CA GLU A 299 16.12 10.98 13.45
C GLU A 299 15.88 9.52 13.84
N ASP A 300 16.88 8.66 13.69
CA ASP A 300 16.79 7.23 14.02
C ASP A 300 16.92 6.96 15.55
N GLY A 301 16.79 5.68 15.93
CA GLY A 301 16.92 5.26 17.32
C GLY A 301 18.30 5.49 17.94
N LYS A 302 19.34 5.75 17.13
CA LYS A 302 20.71 6.08 17.55
C LYS A 302 20.96 7.59 17.59
N LYS A 303 19.94 8.41 17.37
CA LYS A 303 20.01 9.87 17.28
C LYS A 303 20.80 10.37 16.07
N GLN A 304 20.94 9.54 15.03
CA GLN A 304 21.52 9.98 13.77
C GLN A 304 20.44 10.69 12.96
N ARG A 305 20.80 11.83 12.39
CA ARG A 305 19.89 12.67 11.63
C ARG A 305 20.20 12.59 10.15
N LYS A 306 19.17 12.40 9.34
CA LYS A 306 19.18 12.50 7.91
C LYS A 306 18.33 13.69 7.50
N GLU A 307 18.93 14.66 6.85
CA GLU A 307 18.27 15.87 6.36
C GLU A 307 17.93 15.71 4.88
N THR A 308 16.67 15.97 4.52
CA THR A 308 16.21 15.92 3.14
C THR A 308 15.89 17.32 2.66
N PHE A 309 16.58 17.74 1.59
CA PHE A 309 16.47 19.07 0.98
C PHE A 309 15.70 19.01 -0.34
N SER A 310 14.99 20.09 -0.62
CA SER A 310 14.31 20.27 -1.89
C SER A 310 15.28 20.31 -3.06
N ARG A 311 14.85 19.71 -4.16
CA ARG A 311 15.55 19.71 -5.45
C ARG A 311 14.79 20.57 -6.47
N LYS A 312 15.52 21.01 -7.50
CA LYS A 312 14.85 21.70 -8.62
C LYS A 312 14.01 20.69 -9.40
N VAL A 313 12.73 21.02 -9.58
CA VAL A 313 11.83 20.28 -10.47
C VAL A 313 11.56 21.14 -11.70
N THR A 314 11.58 20.52 -12.87
CA THR A 314 11.29 21.20 -14.14
C THR A 314 9.83 21.58 -14.20
N GLU A 315 9.52 22.78 -14.72
CA GLU A 315 8.16 23.28 -14.95
C GLU A 315 7.33 23.66 -13.72
N THR A 316 7.91 23.67 -12.51
CA THR A 316 7.20 24.04 -11.28
C THR A 316 7.30 25.51 -10.90
N ASP A 317 8.08 26.31 -11.63
CA ASP A 317 8.19 27.77 -11.38
C ASP A 317 6.81 28.45 -11.36
N PHE A 318 5.85 27.91 -12.12
CA PHE A 318 4.48 28.42 -12.14
C PHE A 318 3.80 28.23 -10.78
N ILE A 319 3.74 27.01 -10.26
CA ILE A 319 3.06 26.73 -8.99
C ILE A 319 3.77 27.39 -7.81
N LEU A 320 5.11 27.42 -7.86
CA LEU A 320 5.92 28.11 -6.86
C LEU A 320 5.62 29.60 -6.77
N SER A 321 5.24 30.24 -7.90
CA SER A 321 4.93 31.67 -7.96
C SER A 321 3.51 32.02 -7.50
N LEU A 322 2.62 31.04 -7.36
CA LEU A 322 1.24 31.31 -6.98
C LEU A 322 1.12 31.59 -5.48
N PRO A 323 0.41 32.67 -5.09
CA PRO A 323 -0.08 32.82 -3.73
C PRO A 323 -0.82 31.57 -3.31
N THR A 324 -0.50 31.06 -2.10
CA THR A 324 -0.98 29.77 -1.63
C THR A 324 -1.62 29.91 -0.25
N VAL A 325 -2.72 29.21 -0.02
CA VAL A 325 -3.30 28.93 1.30
C VAL A 325 -3.37 27.42 1.45
N VAL A 326 -3.13 26.90 2.65
CA VAL A 326 -3.21 25.47 2.95
C VAL A 326 -4.28 25.25 4.00
N LEU A 327 -5.19 24.31 3.75
CA LEU A 327 -6.20 23.87 4.72
C LEU A 327 -5.72 22.60 5.42
N ILE A 328 -5.80 22.57 6.74
CA ILE A 328 -5.53 21.38 7.56
C ILE A 328 -6.62 21.19 8.62
N ASN A 329 -6.78 19.96 9.08
CA ASN A 329 -7.62 19.63 10.22
C ASN A 329 -7.04 18.45 11.03
N ARG A 330 -7.76 17.97 12.02
CA ARG A 330 -7.35 16.83 12.87
C ARG A 330 -7.12 15.52 12.11
N GLY A 331 -7.63 15.40 10.88
CA GLY A 331 -7.38 14.27 9.99
C GLY A 331 -6.12 14.41 9.13
N SER A 332 -5.48 15.60 9.13
CA SER A 332 -4.22 15.82 8.42
C SER A 332 -3.07 15.22 9.22
N ALA A 333 -2.40 14.18 8.69
CA ALA A 333 -1.38 13.44 9.43
C ALA A 333 -0.14 13.08 8.57
N SER A 334 0.99 12.78 9.24
CA SER A 334 2.20 12.20 8.61
C SER A 334 2.72 13.01 7.40
N ALA A 335 2.64 12.47 6.17
CA ALA A 335 3.08 13.13 4.93
C ALA A 335 2.44 14.50 4.72
N SER A 336 1.15 14.67 5.10
CA SER A 336 0.46 15.96 5.09
C SER A 336 1.12 16.98 6.01
N GLU A 337 1.56 16.54 7.18
CA GLU A 337 2.22 17.40 8.17
C GLU A 337 3.64 17.77 7.74
N ILE A 338 4.35 16.86 7.07
CA ILE A 338 5.67 17.11 6.48
C ILE A 338 5.54 18.21 5.41
N PHE A 339 4.60 18.05 4.49
CA PHE A 339 4.36 19.01 3.43
C PHE A 339 3.93 20.37 3.98
N ALA A 340 2.89 20.42 4.82
CA ALA A 340 2.41 21.66 5.42
C ALA A 340 3.47 22.35 6.28
N GLY A 341 4.20 21.60 7.11
CA GLY A 341 5.25 22.14 7.97
C GLY A 341 6.45 22.69 7.20
N ALA A 342 6.82 22.05 6.09
CA ALA A 342 7.87 22.56 5.22
C ALA A 342 7.45 23.90 4.54
N LEU A 343 6.21 23.98 4.06
CA LEU A 343 5.69 25.22 3.49
C LEU A 343 5.61 26.33 4.55
N GLN A 344 5.05 26.04 5.72
CA GLN A 344 4.96 26.98 6.83
C GLN A 344 6.32 27.59 7.22
N TYR A 345 7.36 26.77 7.22
CA TYR A 345 8.70 27.21 7.61
C TYR A 345 9.33 28.11 6.55
N HIS A 346 9.26 27.73 5.27
CA HIS A 346 10.01 28.39 4.19
C HIS A 346 9.23 29.47 3.47
N ARG A 347 7.91 29.34 3.35
CA ARG A 347 7.06 30.24 2.54
C ARG A 347 6.25 31.17 3.42
N LYS A 348 6.79 32.38 3.65
CA LYS A 348 6.11 33.41 4.46
C LYS A 348 4.87 34.02 3.79
N ASP A 349 4.69 33.76 2.51
CA ASP A 349 3.50 34.09 1.73
C ASP A 349 2.38 33.03 1.82
N VAL A 350 2.69 31.82 2.30
CA VAL A 350 1.71 30.75 2.58
C VAL A 350 1.06 31.02 3.93
N VAL A 351 -0.24 30.76 4.04
CA VAL A 351 -1.02 30.81 5.28
C VAL A 351 -1.71 29.47 5.46
N ILE A 352 -1.55 28.86 6.63
CA ILE A 352 -2.27 27.64 7.00
C ILE A 352 -3.51 28.00 7.78
N VAL A 353 -4.66 27.48 7.37
CA VAL A 353 -5.98 27.75 7.94
C VAL A 353 -6.63 26.43 8.37
N GLY A 354 -7.42 26.48 9.41
CA GLY A 354 -8.23 25.35 9.87
C GLY A 354 -7.96 24.95 11.31
N GLU A 355 -7.86 23.64 11.58
CA GLU A 355 -7.59 23.10 12.89
C GLU A 355 -6.19 22.50 12.96
N LYS A 356 -5.70 22.36 14.19
CA LYS A 356 -4.45 21.67 14.47
C LYS A 356 -4.45 20.26 13.87
N SER A 357 -3.36 19.86 13.21
CA SER A 357 -3.19 18.54 12.62
C SER A 357 -3.05 17.42 13.66
N PHE A 358 -3.00 16.18 13.20
CA PHE A 358 -3.01 14.98 14.04
C PHE A 358 -1.80 14.85 14.98
N GLY A 359 -0.61 15.11 14.46
CA GLY A 359 0.64 14.96 15.23
C GLY A 359 1.25 13.57 15.14
N LYS A 360 1.36 12.98 13.94
CA LYS A 360 2.07 11.73 13.70
C LYS A 360 3.53 11.99 13.33
N GLY A 361 4.41 11.95 14.31
CA GLY A 361 5.84 12.24 14.17
C GLY A 361 6.74 11.02 13.91
N SER A 362 6.19 9.86 13.61
CA SER A 362 6.92 8.62 13.38
C SER A 362 6.98 8.22 11.90
N VAL A 363 8.14 7.68 11.49
CA VAL A 363 8.36 7.11 10.14
C VAL A 363 8.29 5.60 10.26
N GLN A 364 7.43 4.96 9.47
CA GLN A 364 7.35 3.52 9.36
C GLN A 364 7.99 3.03 8.07
N GLU A 365 8.68 1.90 8.18
CA GLU A 365 9.12 1.10 7.05
C GLU A 365 8.23 -0.14 6.95
N LEU A 366 7.75 -0.43 5.74
CA LEU A 366 7.06 -1.67 5.44
C LEU A 366 8.10 -2.69 4.98
N VAL A 367 8.35 -3.69 5.82
CA VAL A 367 9.32 -4.76 5.55
C VAL A 367 8.58 -5.98 5.02
N PRO A 368 8.75 -6.35 3.74
CA PRO A 368 8.13 -7.56 3.20
C PRO A 368 8.65 -8.81 3.90
N LEU A 369 7.75 -9.71 4.23
CA LEU A 369 8.03 -11.00 4.84
C LEU A 369 7.55 -12.14 3.93
N PRO A 370 8.00 -13.39 4.15
CA PRO A 370 7.51 -14.54 3.39
C PRO A 370 5.99 -14.69 3.44
N GLN A 371 5.41 -15.38 2.43
CA GLN A 371 3.97 -15.72 2.35
C GLN A 371 3.05 -14.51 2.16
N ASN A 372 3.51 -13.44 1.48
CA ASN A 372 2.75 -12.19 1.26
C ASN A 372 2.35 -11.46 2.55
N THR A 373 3.12 -11.65 3.62
CA THR A 373 2.98 -10.90 4.87
C THR A 373 3.97 -9.76 4.91
N SER A 374 3.76 -8.79 5.79
CA SER A 374 4.73 -7.72 6.04
C SER A 374 4.73 -7.27 7.50
N ALA A 375 5.80 -6.60 7.89
CA ALA A 375 5.89 -5.91 9.16
C ALA A 375 6.05 -4.41 8.90
N LYS A 376 5.13 -3.61 9.39
CA LYS A 376 5.25 -2.15 9.41
C LYS A 376 5.92 -1.75 10.72
N ILE A 377 7.13 -1.22 10.64
CA ILE A 377 7.98 -0.96 11.81
C ILE A 377 8.35 0.51 11.87
N THR A 378 8.21 1.14 13.03
CA THR A 378 8.71 2.50 13.26
C THR A 378 10.23 2.48 13.33
N VAL A 379 10.87 3.12 12.35
CA VAL A 379 12.33 3.15 12.20
C VAL A 379 12.95 4.48 12.56
N ALA A 380 12.19 5.57 12.50
CA ALA A 380 12.67 6.92 12.80
C ALA A 380 11.54 7.83 13.31
N ARG A 381 11.94 8.99 13.83
CA ARG A 381 11.06 10.14 14.05
C ARG A 381 11.43 11.23 13.07
N TRP A 382 10.43 11.94 12.58
CA TRP A 382 10.68 13.09 11.74
C TRP A 382 10.48 14.40 12.51
N LEU A 383 11.27 15.40 12.14
CA LEU A 383 11.28 16.73 12.70
C LEU A 383 11.00 17.73 11.58
N THR A 384 10.36 18.84 11.92
CA THR A 384 10.19 19.97 11.00
C THR A 384 11.55 20.55 10.58
N PRO A 385 11.60 21.40 9.56
CA PRO A 385 12.80 22.16 9.24
C PRO A 385 13.33 23.02 10.41
N ALA A 386 12.47 23.39 11.36
CA ALA A 386 12.87 24.07 12.59
C ALA A 386 13.55 23.14 13.62
N GLY A 387 13.52 21.83 13.41
CA GLY A 387 14.02 20.82 14.34
C GLY A 387 13.01 20.41 15.42
N ASP A 388 11.76 20.85 15.29
CA ASP A 388 10.70 20.53 16.25
C ASP A 388 10.11 19.15 15.97
N GLN A 389 9.90 18.38 17.05
CA GLN A 389 9.13 17.14 17.00
C GLN A 389 7.64 17.45 16.84
N ILE A 390 7.00 16.75 15.93
CA ILE A 390 5.55 16.87 15.66
C ILE A 390 4.75 15.84 16.46
N ASP A 391 5.39 14.78 16.91
CA ASP A 391 4.72 13.70 17.64
C ASP A 391 3.84 14.26 18.77
N THR A 392 2.54 13.95 18.71
CA THR A 392 1.47 14.47 19.58
C THR A 392 1.21 15.99 19.52
N LYS A 393 2.11 16.77 18.89
CA LYS A 393 1.99 18.24 18.83
C LYS A 393 1.26 18.73 17.58
N GLY A 394 1.44 18.05 16.43
CA GLY A 394 0.88 18.47 15.15
C GLY A 394 1.41 19.81 14.64
N ILE A 395 0.88 20.22 13.49
CA ILE A 395 1.08 21.54 12.89
C ILE A 395 -0.05 22.44 13.38
N GLU A 396 0.30 23.59 13.96
CA GLU A 396 -0.69 24.61 14.32
C GLU A 396 -0.94 25.54 13.13
N PRO A 397 -2.20 25.75 12.72
CA PRO A 397 -2.51 26.70 11.68
C PRO A 397 -2.27 28.13 12.17
N GLU A 398 -1.88 29.06 11.27
CA GLU A 398 -1.77 30.47 11.58
C GLU A 398 -3.14 31.08 11.86
N ILE A 399 -4.19 30.59 11.17
CA ILE A 399 -5.56 31.05 11.36
C ILE A 399 -6.43 29.87 11.76
N LYS A 400 -6.81 29.84 13.03
CA LYS A 400 -7.69 28.79 13.56
C LYS A 400 -9.13 29.04 13.17
N VAL A 401 -9.73 28.04 12.53
CA VAL A 401 -11.16 27.97 12.21
C VAL A 401 -11.64 26.56 12.55
N GLU A 402 -12.48 26.43 13.53
CA GLU A 402 -13.08 25.16 13.92
C GLU A 402 -14.34 24.89 13.11
N MET A 403 -14.58 23.61 12.81
CA MET A 403 -15.85 23.11 12.27
C MET A 403 -16.77 22.74 13.43
N THR A 404 -17.96 23.31 13.47
CA THR A 404 -18.95 22.98 14.51
C THR A 404 -19.91 21.90 14.04
N GLU A 405 -20.59 21.23 14.97
CA GLU A 405 -21.69 20.30 14.67
C GLU A 405 -22.80 20.95 13.84
N GLU A 406 -23.00 22.26 13.97
CA GLU A 406 -24.00 23.02 13.22
C GLU A 406 -23.54 23.22 11.79
N ASP A 407 -22.25 23.52 11.58
CA ASP A 407 -21.67 23.66 10.24
C ASP A 407 -21.81 22.38 9.42
N TYR A 408 -21.51 21.21 10.03
CA TYR A 408 -21.73 19.91 9.39
C TYR A 408 -23.19 19.65 9.03
N LYS A 409 -24.14 20.01 9.91
CA LYS A 409 -25.58 19.82 9.66
C LYS A 409 -26.13 20.74 8.58
N GLU A 410 -25.57 21.95 8.47
CA GLU A 410 -25.99 22.96 7.50
C GLU A 410 -25.16 22.92 6.21
N GLU A 411 -24.25 21.94 6.07
CA GLU A 411 -23.33 21.78 4.92
C GLU A 411 -22.51 23.05 4.65
N LYS A 412 -22.12 23.77 5.70
CA LYS A 412 -21.27 24.97 5.62
C LYS A 412 -19.80 24.60 5.79
N ASP A 413 -18.93 25.32 5.10
CA ASP A 413 -17.48 25.16 5.22
C ASP A 413 -16.79 26.49 5.59
N PRO A 414 -16.84 26.90 6.88
CA PRO A 414 -16.22 28.13 7.32
C PRO A 414 -14.69 28.13 7.17
N GLN A 415 -14.05 26.94 7.11
CA GLN A 415 -12.62 26.85 6.87
C GLN A 415 -12.27 27.22 5.43
N LEU A 416 -13.00 26.66 4.45
CA LEU A 416 -12.83 27.00 3.05
C LEU A 416 -13.23 28.45 2.78
N ASP A 417 -14.32 28.93 3.36
CA ASP A 417 -14.75 30.33 3.24
C ASP A 417 -13.64 31.28 3.72
N LYS A 418 -13.00 30.97 4.84
CA LYS A 418 -11.87 31.76 5.35
C LYS A 418 -10.64 31.68 4.47
N ALA A 419 -10.33 30.52 3.91
CA ALA A 419 -9.25 30.38 2.94
C ALA A 419 -9.50 31.19 1.67
N LEU A 420 -10.74 31.20 1.17
CA LEU A 420 -11.17 32.01 0.01
C LEU A 420 -11.09 33.49 0.32
N GLU A 421 -11.49 33.95 1.50
CA GLU A 421 -11.34 35.34 1.94
C GLU A 421 -9.87 35.78 1.86
N ILE A 422 -8.98 35.02 2.52
CA ILE A 422 -7.54 35.30 2.63
C ILE A 422 -6.88 35.31 1.24
N ILE A 423 -7.18 34.28 0.43
CA ILE A 423 -6.52 34.16 -0.86
C ILE A 423 -6.97 35.24 -1.84
N ARG A 424 -8.19 35.76 -1.72
CA ARG A 424 -8.67 36.89 -2.56
C ARG A 424 -7.92 38.20 -2.27
N GLU A 425 -7.47 38.40 -1.03
CA GLU A 425 -6.71 39.59 -0.62
C GLU A 425 -5.24 39.56 -1.07
N LYS A 426 -4.69 38.39 -1.40
CA LYS A 426 -3.34 38.22 -1.94
C LYS A 426 -3.30 38.49 -3.46
#